data_edd5f22c0398de16124a8a12fcfd59e6
#
_entry.id   edd5f22c0398de16124a8a12fcfd59e6
#
_cell.length_a   1.000
_cell.length_b   1.000
_cell.length_c   1.000
_cell.angle_alpha   90.00
_cell.angle_beta   90.00
_cell.angle_gamma   90.00
#
_symmetry.space_group_name_H-M   'P 1'
#
loop_
_entity.id
_entity.type
_entity.pdbx_description
1 polymer ?
#
loop_
_entity_poly.entity_id
_entity_poly.type
_entity_poly.pdbx_seq_one_letter_code
_entity_poly.pdbx_strand_id
1 'polypeptide(L)'
;KQPSEEIEKIVKVCKENGIEPTGSVFLKPAEEIEKIVKVCKENGIEPTGSVFLKPAEEIEKIVKVCKENGIELTGRIFLKSAKQLQENINYISENYGDKYLKPLIITKNIKTLQTVIQYLEEKGVLEILPQSASILSLTIDEIKEREKFIEGIGENISNKNGTKFNSIFGLSRRKYAQRVEKEKNKEVEL
;
A
#
# COMPACT_ATOMS: atom_id res chain seq x y z
N LYS A 1 32.42 -2.64 7.12
CA LYS A 1 32.79 -1.90 5.89
C LYS A 1 33.00 -2.93 4.81
N GLN A 2 32.30 -2.83 3.68
CA GLN A 2 32.59 -3.67 2.53
C GLN A 2 33.95 -3.27 1.93
N PRO A 3 34.77 -4.21 1.47
CA PRO A 3 36.00 -3.92 0.76
C PRO A 3 35.71 -3.01 -0.46
N SER A 4 36.68 -2.13 -0.82
CA SER A 4 36.53 -1.21 -1.96
C SER A 4 36.17 -1.90 -3.27
N GLU A 5 36.73 -3.07 -3.51
CA GLU A 5 36.44 -3.90 -4.68
C GLU A 5 34.94 -4.33 -4.79
N GLU A 6 34.33 -4.63 -3.66
CA GLU A 6 32.92 -5.02 -3.63
C GLU A 6 31.99 -3.83 -3.93
N ILE A 7 32.35 -2.64 -3.41
CA ILE A 7 31.63 -1.40 -3.71
C ILE A 7 31.70 -1.08 -5.22
N GLU A 8 32.86 -1.25 -5.82
CA GLU A 8 33.06 -1.03 -7.26
C GLU A 8 32.20 -2.00 -8.10
N LYS A 9 32.15 -3.27 -7.70
CA LYS A 9 31.27 -4.28 -8.34
C LYS A 9 29.80 -3.87 -8.23
N ILE A 10 29.34 -3.49 -7.05
CA ILE A 10 27.95 -3.02 -6.82
C ILE A 10 27.63 -1.83 -7.73
N VAL A 11 28.50 -0.82 -7.76
CA VAL A 11 28.29 0.36 -8.61
C VAL A 11 28.25 -0.01 -10.09
N LYS A 12 29.09 -0.96 -10.52
CA LYS A 12 29.08 -1.46 -11.90
C LYS A 12 27.75 -2.13 -12.24
N VAL A 13 27.28 -3.07 -11.40
CA VAL A 13 25.98 -3.76 -11.58
C VAL A 13 24.83 -2.75 -11.64
N CYS A 14 24.82 -1.76 -10.76
CA CYS A 14 23.81 -0.71 -10.76
C CYS A 14 23.79 0.07 -12.09
N LYS A 15 24.97 0.53 -12.56
CA LYS A 15 25.09 1.28 -13.83
C LYS A 15 24.62 0.46 -15.03
N GLU A 16 25.03 -0.80 -15.13
CA GLU A 16 24.68 -1.69 -16.23
C GLU A 16 23.17 -1.99 -16.28
N ASN A 17 22.47 -1.85 -15.16
CA ASN A 17 21.04 -2.13 -15.04
C ASN A 17 20.16 -0.85 -14.87
N GLY A 18 20.75 0.34 -14.99
CA GLY A 18 20.02 1.60 -14.84
C GLY A 18 19.46 1.85 -13.45
N ILE A 19 20.10 1.27 -12.42
CA ILE A 19 19.67 1.37 -11.03
C ILE A 19 20.46 2.51 -10.34
N GLU A 20 19.73 3.39 -9.68
CA GLU A 20 20.38 4.39 -8.82
C GLU A 20 20.90 3.71 -7.55
N PRO A 21 22.23 3.81 -7.24
CA PRO A 21 22.80 3.17 -6.07
C PRO A 21 22.37 3.88 -4.79
N THR A 22 21.33 3.36 -4.14
CA THR A 22 20.81 3.84 -2.85
C THR A 22 21.41 3.04 -1.69
N GLY A 23 21.24 3.53 -0.46
CA GLY A 23 21.74 2.86 0.74
C GLY A 23 21.31 1.41 0.89
N SER A 24 20.08 1.05 0.46
CA SER A 24 19.57 -0.32 0.52
C SER A 24 20.32 -1.29 -0.41
N VAL A 25 20.82 -0.81 -1.55
CA VAL A 25 21.60 -1.60 -2.50
C VAL A 25 22.95 -1.98 -1.87
N PHE A 26 23.61 -1.05 -1.21
CA PHE A 26 24.92 -1.29 -0.56
C PHE A 26 24.85 -2.22 0.68
N LEU A 27 23.65 -2.63 1.10
CA LEU A 27 23.47 -3.65 2.14
C LEU A 27 23.58 -5.08 1.61
N LYS A 28 23.72 -5.26 0.29
CA LYS A 28 23.78 -6.55 -0.39
C LYS A 28 25.10 -6.74 -1.12
N PRO A 29 25.62 -7.97 -1.22
CA PRO A 29 26.73 -8.28 -2.12
C PRO A 29 26.31 -8.13 -3.58
N ALA A 30 27.27 -7.85 -4.48
CA ALA A 30 27.02 -7.65 -5.91
C ALA A 30 26.28 -8.83 -6.55
N GLU A 31 26.66 -10.07 -6.22
CA GLU A 31 26.00 -11.29 -6.72
C GLU A 31 24.53 -11.37 -6.34
N GLU A 32 24.17 -10.91 -5.13
CA GLU A 32 22.78 -10.91 -4.68
C GLU A 32 21.97 -9.83 -5.41
N ILE A 33 22.60 -8.67 -5.67
CA ILE A 33 21.99 -7.60 -6.47
C ILE A 33 21.69 -8.09 -7.88
N GLU A 34 22.62 -8.81 -8.52
CA GLU A 34 22.42 -9.41 -9.85
C GLU A 34 21.23 -10.37 -9.86
N LYS A 35 21.12 -11.25 -8.86
CA LYS A 35 19.97 -12.17 -8.72
C LYS A 35 18.66 -11.39 -8.57
N ILE A 36 18.63 -10.39 -7.70
CA ILE A 36 17.44 -9.54 -7.50
C ILE A 36 17.04 -8.86 -8.81
N VAL A 37 17.99 -8.27 -9.52
CA VAL A 37 17.74 -7.59 -10.80
C VAL A 37 17.20 -8.56 -11.84
N LYS A 38 17.74 -9.77 -11.91
CA LYS A 38 17.25 -10.82 -12.81
C LYS A 38 15.78 -11.15 -12.51
N VAL A 39 15.45 -11.44 -11.26
CA VAL A 39 14.06 -11.72 -10.84
C VAL A 39 13.14 -10.55 -11.17
N CYS A 40 13.57 -9.31 -10.95
CA CYS A 40 12.80 -8.13 -11.29
C CYS A 40 12.51 -8.04 -12.78
N LYS A 41 13.52 -8.20 -13.64
CA LYS A 41 13.37 -8.15 -15.11
C LYS A 41 12.44 -9.24 -15.63
N GLU A 42 12.59 -10.48 -15.15
CA GLU A 42 11.75 -11.61 -15.53
C GLU A 42 10.27 -11.42 -15.18
N ASN A 43 9.98 -10.59 -14.18
CA ASN A 43 8.64 -10.36 -13.68
C ASN A 43 8.09 -8.94 -13.95
N GLY A 44 8.78 -8.12 -14.74
CA GLY A 44 8.37 -6.76 -15.05
C GLY A 44 8.32 -5.81 -13.83
N ILE A 45 9.17 -6.09 -12.84
CA ILE A 45 9.26 -5.30 -11.59
C ILE A 45 10.36 -4.26 -11.77
N GLU A 46 10.04 -3.01 -11.46
CA GLU A 46 11.06 -1.98 -11.36
C GLU A 46 11.90 -2.18 -10.08
N PRO A 47 13.24 -2.32 -10.21
CA PRO A 47 14.13 -2.56 -9.08
C PRO A 47 14.30 -1.29 -8.23
N THR A 48 13.34 -1.02 -7.34
CA THR A 48 13.35 0.12 -6.40
C THR A 48 13.96 -0.25 -5.05
N GLY A 49 14.23 0.74 -4.20
CA GLY A 49 14.86 0.54 -2.89
C GLY A 49 14.14 -0.49 -1.99
N SER A 50 12.82 -0.60 -2.06
CA SER A 50 12.06 -1.56 -1.25
C SER A 50 12.32 -3.03 -1.65
N VAL A 51 12.59 -3.28 -2.92
CA VAL A 51 12.93 -4.62 -3.43
C VAL A 51 14.26 -5.09 -2.86
N PHE A 52 15.27 -4.22 -2.82
CA PHE A 52 16.61 -4.54 -2.28
C PHE A 52 16.63 -4.78 -0.77
N LEU A 53 15.55 -4.51 -0.05
CA LEU A 53 15.42 -4.90 1.36
C LEU A 53 15.21 -6.42 1.55
N LYS A 54 14.88 -7.15 0.49
CA LYS A 54 14.63 -8.60 0.50
C LYS A 54 15.73 -9.36 -0.22
N PRO A 55 16.01 -10.63 0.17
CA PRO A 55 16.82 -11.54 -0.65
C PRO A 55 16.04 -11.98 -1.90
N ALA A 56 16.76 -12.36 -2.96
CA ALA A 56 16.17 -12.78 -4.24
C ALA A 56 15.13 -13.91 -4.07
N GLU A 57 15.44 -14.92 -3.26
CA GLU A 57 14.51 -16.02 -2.97
C GLU A 57 13.18 -15.56 -2.34
N GLU A 58 13.24 -14.55 -1.47
CA GLU A 58 12.02 -14.01 -0.85
C GLU A 58 11.21 -13.20 -1.87
N ILE A 59 11.88 -12.48 -2.78
CA ILE A 59 11.22 -11.77 -3.88
C ILE A 59 10.49 -12.78 -4.78
N GLU A 60 11.11 -13.90 -5.15
CA GLU A 60 10.48 -14.95 -5.93
C GLU A 60 9.22 -15.51 -5.25
N LYS A 61 9.29 -15.78 -3.93
CA LYS A 61 8.13 -16.22 -3.15
C LYS A 61 7.00 -15.18 -3.14
N ILE A 62 7.34 -13.91 -2.96
CA ILE A 62 6.38 -12.80 -3.01
C ILE A 62 5.72 -12.72 -4.38
N VAL A 63 6.51 -12.79 -5.45
CA VAL A 63 6.02 -12.78 -6.84
C VAL A 63 5.05 -13.94 -7.09
N LYS A 64 5.42 -15.15 -6.65
CA LYS A 64 4.57 -16.34 -6.77
C LYS A 64 3.22 -16.12 -6.07
N VAL A 65 3.24 -15.72 -4.80
CA VAL A 65 2.02 -15.44 -4.02
C VAL A 65 1.13 -14.41 -4.71
N CYS A 66 1.71 -13.32 -5.22
CA CYS A 66 0.93 -12.29 -5.89
C CYS A 66 0.32 -12.78 -7.20
N LYS A 67 1.07 -13.51 -8.03
CA LYS A 67 0.59 -14.05 -9.32
C LYS A 67 -0.53 -15.08 -9.13
N GLU A 68 -0.39 -15.99 -8.16
CA GLU A 68 -1.40 -17.00 -7.84
C GLU A 68 -2.73 -16.39 -7.39
N ASN A 69 -2.69 -15.18 -6.82
CA ASN A 69 -3.88 -14.48 -6.31
C ASN A 69 -4.30 -13.28 -7.18
N GLY A 70 -3.74 -13.11 -8.37
CA GLY A 70 -4.09 -12.02 -9.29
C GLY A 70 -3.78 -10.62 -8.74
N ILE A 71 -2.75 -10.49 -7.89
CA ILE A 71 -2.38 -9.24 -7.23
C ILE A 71 -1.29 -8.53 -8.02
N GLU A 72 -1.48 -7.24 -8.26
CA GLU A 72 -0.50 -6.39 -8.92
C GLU A 72 0.79 -6.24 -8.10
N LEU A 73 1.93 -6.43 -8.76
CA LEU A 73 3.25 -6.27 -8.16
C LEU A 73 3.63 -4.79 -8.08
N THR A 74 3.52 -4.23 -6.90
CA THR A 74 3.93 -2.84 -6.60
C THR A 74 5.06 -2.83 -5.57
N GLY A 75 5.87 -1.76 -5.53
CA GLY A 75 6.96 -1.63 -4.56
C GLY A 75 6.53 -1.83 -3.09
N ARG A 76 5.28 -1.53 -2.77
CA ARG A 76 4.72 -1.70 -1.42
C ARG A 76 4.64 -3.16 -0.98
N ILE A 77 4.40 -4.09 -1.90
CA ILE A 77 4.30 -5.53 -1.62
C ILE A 77 5.59 -6.04 -0.97
N PHE A 78 6.74 -5.56 -1.43
CA PHE A 78 8.06 -5.99 -0.93
C PHE A 78 8.40 -5.48 0.48
N LEU A 79 7.55 -4.66 1.08
CA LEU A 79 7.66 -4.30 2.51
C LEU A 79 7.21 -5.43 3.45
N LYS A 80 6.52 -6.45 2.92
CA LYS A 80 6.05 -7.63 3.65
C LYS A 80 6.82 -8.88 3.25
N SER A 81 6.77 -9.93 4.07
CA SER A 81 7.22 -11.26 3.68
C SER A 81 6.14 -11.99 2.89
N ALA A 82 6.53 -12.98 2.08
CA ALA A 82 5.60 -13.84 1.37
C ALA A 82 4.59 -14.51 2.31
N LYS A 83 5.06 -14.96 3.48
CA LYS A 83 4.21 -15.54 4.54
C LYS A 83 3.16 -14.54 5.04
N GLN A 84 3.57 -13.31 5.37
CA GLN A 84 2.63 -12.28 5.83
C GLN A 84 1.61 -11.89 4.75
N LEU A 85 2.04 -11.84 3.50
CA LEU A 85 1.11 -11.58 2.38
C LEU A 85 0.10 -12.70 2.25
N GLN A 86 0.53 -13.97 2.28
CA GLN A 86 -0.37 -15.12 2.18
C GLN A 86 -1.38 -15.16 3.34
N GLU A 87 -0.93 -14.90 4.58
CA GLU A 87 -1.81 -14.82 5.74
C GLU A 87 -2.87 -13.72 5.57
N ASN A 88 -2.46 -12.54 5.10
CA ASN A 88 -3.37 -11.42 4.86
C ASN A 88 -4.35 -11.71 3.71
N ILE A 89 -3.88 -12.33 2.64
CA ILE A 89 -4.70 -12.74 1.49
C ILE A 89 -5.78 -13.71 1.95
N ASN A 90 -5.39 -14.79 2.63
CA ASN A 90 -6.33 -15.80 3.12
C ASN A 90 -7.41 -15.16 4.02
N TYR A 91 -6.96 -14.34 4.99
CA TYR A 91 -7.88 -13.65 5.89
C TYR A 91 -8.89 -12.75 5.14
N ILE A 92 -8.41 -11.98 4.16
CA ILE A 92 -9.28 -11.07 3.39
C ILE A 92 -10.23 -11.86 2.50
N SER A 93 -9.74 -12.88 1.79
CA SER A 93 -10.58 -13.71 0.90
C SER A 93 -11.67 -14.43 1.67
N GLU A 94 -11.34 -15.06 2.80
CA GLU A 94 -12.28 -15.83 3.62
C GLU A 94 -13.37 -14.97 4.27
N ASN A 95 -13.03 -13.76 4.70
CA ASN A 95 -13.96 -12.92 5.45
C ASN A 95 -14.66 -11.85 4.62
N TYR A 96 -14.04 -11.39 3.52
CA TYR A 96 -14.53 -10.21 2.76
C TYR A 96 -14.58 -10.43 1.26
N GLY A 97 -13.93 -11.48 0.75
CA GLY A 97 -13.88 -11.85 -0.66
C GLY A 97 -12.75 -11.15 -1.44
N ASP A 98 -12.40 -11.76 -2.58
CA ASP A 98 -11.22 -11.43 -3.39
C ASP A 98 -11.24 -10.02 -4.00
N LYS A 99 -12.42 -9.39 -4.09
CA LYS A 99 -12.55 -8.01 -4.57
C LYS A 99 -11.75 -6.99 -3.75
N TYR A 100 -11.36 -7.34 -2.52
CA TYR A 100 -10.55 -6.52 -1.63
C TYR A 100 -9.04 -6.85 -1.68
N LEU A 101 -8.61 -7.81 -2.49
CA LEU A 101 -7.20 -8.15 -2.67
C LEU A 101 -6.47 -7.07 -3.47
N LYS A 102 -6.23 -5.93 -2.85
CA LYS A 102 -5.47 -4.82 -3.41
C LYS A 102 -4.14 -4.66 -2.67
N PRO A 103 -3.02 -4.31 -3.37
CA PRO A 103 -1.71 -4.13 -2.75
C PRO A 103 -1.74 -3.26 -1.49
N LEU A 104 -2.52 -2.19 -1.51
CA LEU A 104 -2.66 -1.26 -0.39
C LEU A 104 -3.34 -1.88 0.84
N ILE A 105 -4.20 -2.88 0.66
CA ILE A 105 -4.95 -3.55 1.73
C ILE A 105 -4.14 -4.71 2.30
N ILE A 106 -3.67 -5.61 1.44
CA ILE A 106 -2.95 -6.81 1.86
C ILE A 106 -1.60 -6.53 2.52
N THR A 107 -1.04 -5.34 2.33
CA THR A 107 0.20 -4.90 3.01
C THR A 107 -0.04 -4.26 4.37
N LYS A 108 -1.29 -4.12 4.81
CA LYS A 108 -1.61 -3.62 6.15
C LYS A 108 -1.34 -4.66 7.25
N ASN A 109 -1.26 -4.16 8.47
CA ASN A 109 -1.36 -5.03 9.64
C ASN A 109 -2.82 -5.53 9.75
N ILE A 110 -2.99 -6.83 9.93
CA ILE A 110 -4.32 -7.47 10.02
C ILE A 110 -5.17 -6.87 11.13
N LYS A 111 -4.60 -6.65 12.33
CA LYS A 111 -5.34 -6.06 13.45
C LYS A 111 -5.86 -4.66 13.12
N THR A 112 -5.03 -3.84 12.46
CA THR A 112 -5.45 -2.51 12.01
C THR A 112 -6.58 -2.61 10.98
N LEU A 113 -6.49 -3.56 10.06
CA LEU A 113 -7.53 -3.79 9.06
C LEU A 113 -8.84 -4.23 9.71
N GLN A 114 -8.79 -5.17 10.65
CA GLN A 114 -9.95 -5.65 11.42
C GLN A 114 -10.65 -4.50 12.14
N THR A 115 -9.89 -3.63 12.85
CA THR A 115 -10.47 -2.48 13.56
C THR A 115 -11.19 -1.52 12.60
N VAL A 116 -10.59 -1.27 11.43
CA VAL A 116 -11.22 -0.41 10.41
C VAL A 116 -12.48 -1.04 9.86
N ILE A 117 -12.44 -2.33 9.51
CA ILE A 117 -13.60 -3.03 8.95
C ILE A 117 -14.73 -3.08 9.97
N GLN A 118 -14.45 -3.48 11.21
CA GLN A 118 -15.45 -3.52 12.28
C GLN A 118 -16.13 -2.16 12.46
N TYR A 119 -15.37 -1.08 12.49
CA TYR A 119 -15.93 0.27 12.58
C TYR A 119 -16.86 0.61 11.41
N LEU A 120 -16.49 0.21 10.19
CA LEU A 120 -17.31 0.45 9.00
C LEU A 120 -18.58 -0.43 8.97
N GLU A 121 -18.52 -1.65 9.52
CA GLU A 121 -19.69 -2.52 9.73
C GLU A 121 -20.66 -1.91 10.72
N GLU A 122 -20.17 -1.45 11.87
CA GLU A 122 -20.99 -0.78 12.90
C GLU A 122 -21.70 0.47 12.36
N LYS A 123 -21.08 1.15 11.40
CA LYS A 123 -21.68 2.31 10.70
C LYS A 123 -22.61 1.91 9.54
N GLY A 124 -22.73 0.63 9.21
CA GLY A 124 -23.55 0.12 8.11
C GLY A 124 -23.10 0.55 6.72
N VAL A 125 -21.79 0.87 6.57
CA VAL A 125 -21.23 1.37 5.30
C VAL A 125 -20.30 0.38 4.60
N LEU A 126 -20.06 -0.79 5.16
CA LEU A 126 -19.16 -1.79 4.57
C LEU A 126 -19.66 -2.28 3.20
N GLU A 127 -20.96 -2.42 3.01
CA GLU A 127 -21.56 -2.88 1.76
C GLU A 127 -21.38 -1.89 0.60
N ILE A 128 -21.18 -0.60 0.93
CA ILE A 128 -21.01 0.48 -0.06
C ILE A 128 -19.56 0.56 -0.56
N LEU A 129 -18.62 -0.11 0.12
CA LEU A 129 -17.18 -0.02 -0.09
C LEU A 129 -16.59 -0.68 -1.36
N PRO A 130 -17.25 -1.58 -2.11
CA PRO A 130 -16.60 -2.26 -3.23
C PRO A 130 -15.96 -1.32 -4.24
N GLN A 131 -16.46 -0.08 -4.36
CA GLN A 131 -15.94 0.92 -5.29
C GLN A 131 -14.81 1.80 -4.72
N SER A 132 -14.63 1.81 -3.39
CA SER A 132 -13.67 2.70 -2.70
C SER A 132 -12.84 1.96 -1.65
N ALA A 133 -12.17 0.87 -2.05
CA ALA A 133 -11.25 0.13 -1.18
C ALA A 133 -10.14 1.01 -0.55
N SER A 134 -9.98 2.25 -1.03
CA SER A 134 -9.05 3.23 -0.47
C SER A 134 -9.33 3.59 0.99
N ILE A 135 -10.58 3.54 1.46
CA ILE A 135 -10.90 3.76 2.88
C ILE A 135 -10.23 2.71 3.79
N LEU A 136 -10.17 1.45 3.33
CA LEU A 136 -9.47 0.39 4.05
C LEU A 136 -7.96 0.65 4.16
N SER A 137 -7.42 1.63 3.43
CA SER A 137 -6.04 2.08 3.56
C SER A 137 -5.83 3.10 4.66
N LEU A 138 -6.89 3.71 5.19
CA LEU A 138 -6.83 4.69 6.27
C LEU A 138 -6.66 4.02 7.64
N THR A 139 -6.20 4.78 8.62
CA THR A 139 -6.29 4.40 10.03
C THR A 139 -7.68 4.73 10.58
N ILE A 140 -8.03 4.15 11.72
CA ILE A 140 -9.32 4.47 12.38
C ILE A 140 -9.42 5.96 12.74
N ASP A 141 -8.32 6.57 13.16
CA ASP A 141 -8.29 7.99 13.52
C ASP A 141 -8.51 8.88 12.30
N GLU A 142 -7.90 8.55 11.16
CA GLU A 142 -8.13 9.25 9.89
C GLU A 142 -9.59 9.12 9.42
N ILE A 143 -10.23 7.97 9.65
CA ILE A 143 -11.64 7.76 9.32
C ILE A 143 -12.52 8.62 10.20
N LYS A 144 -12.30 8.60 11.52
CA LYS A 144 -13.05 9.43 12.48
C LYS A 144 -12.86 10.93 12.25
N GLU A 145 -11.66 11.36 11.88
CA GLU A 145 -11.41 12.76 11.52
C GLU A 145 -12.22 13.18 10.29
N ARG A 146 -12.26 12.34 9.26
CA ARG A 146 -13.05 12.58 8.06
C ARG A 146 -14.55 12.55 8.34
N GLU A 147 -15.00 11.67 9.24
CA GLU A 147 -16.38 11.63 9.70
C GLU A 147 -16.80 12.95 10.35
N LYS A 148 -16.02 13.43 11.31
CA LYS A 148 -16.28 14.75 11.95
C LYS A 148 -16.32 15.90 10.95
N PHE A 149 -15.42 15.87 9.95
CA PHE A 149 -15.45 16.87 8.89
C PHE A 149 -16.73 16.82 8.08
N ILE A 150 -17.21 15.61 7.71
CA ILE A 150 -18.47 15.41 6.96
C ILE A 150 -19.66 15.91 7.77
N GLU A 151 -19.73 15.57 9.06
CA GLU A 151 -20.78 16.04 9.97
C GLU A 151 -20.76 17.56 10.11
N GLY A 152 -19.58 18.17 10.22
CA GLY A 152 -19.40 19.62 10.32
C GLY A 152 -19.91 20.39 9.09
N ILE A 153 -19.88 19.78 7.90
CA ILE A 153 -20.44 20.38 6.66
C ILE A 153 -21.92 19.96 6.42
N GLY A 154 -22.59 19.40 7.45
CA GLY A 154 -24.01 19.02 7.39
C GLY A 154 -24.30 17.73 6.59
N GLU A 155 -23.30 16.88 6.42
CA GLU A 155 -23.44 15.59 5.75
C GLU A 155 -23.32 14.44 6.77
N ASN A 156 -23.95 13.28 6.50
CA ASN A 156 -23.90 12.10 7.37
C ASN A 156 -23.19 10.95 6.67
N ILE A 157 -22.31 10.25 7.40
CA ILE A 157 -21.58 9.07 6.91
C ILE A 157 -22.50 7.92 6.52
N SER A 158 -23.63 7.76 7.22
CA SER A 158 -24.63 6.72 6.96
C SER A 158 -25.57 7.03 5.78
N ASN A 159 -25.38 8.14 5.09
CA ASN A 159 -26.22 8.49 3.95
C ASN A 159 -25.93 7.53 2.77
N LYS A 160 -26.87 6.58 2.55
CA LYS A 160 -26.77 5.46 1.60
C LYS A 160 -26.63 5.88 0.13
N ASN A 161 -26.72 7.15 -0.19
CA ASN A 161 -26.47 7.68 -1.53
C ASN A 161 -24.95 7.82 -1.79
N GLY A 162 -24.24 6.72 -1.81
CA GLY A 162 -22.81 6.45 -1.97
C GLY A 162 -21.87 7.47 -2.66
N THR A 163 -22.39 8.47 -3.35
CA THR A 163 -21.60 9.46 -4.09
C THR A 163 -20.84 10.43 -3.19
N LYS A 164 -21.43 10.89 -2.09
CA LYS A 164 -20.77 11.85 -1.17
C LYS A 164 -19.78 11.16 -0.23
N PHE A 165 -20.15 9.97 0.25
CA PHE A 165 -19.24 9.14 1.04
C PHE A 165 -17.93 8.86 0.28
N ASN A 166 -18.02 8.41 -0.96
CA ASN A 166 -16.86 8.14 -1.82
C ASN A 166 -16.03 9.41 -2.11
N SER A 167 -16.64 10.59 -2.13
CA SER A 167 -15.94 11.84 -2.46
C SER A 167 -14.94 12.29 -1.41
N ILE A 168 -15.14 11.96 -0.13
CA ILE A 168 -14.26 12.37 0.97
C ILE A 168 -13.39 11.22 1.48
N PHE A 169 -13.97 10.05 1.69
CA PHE A 169 -13.21 8.87 2.15
C PHE A 169 -12.28 8.30 1.08
N GLY A 170 -12.65 8.42 -0.20
CA GLY A 170 -11.79 8.03 -1.33
C GLY A 170 -10.65 9.00 -1.62
N LEU A 171 -10.61 10.18 -1.01
CA LEU A 171 -9.55 11.14 -1.24
C LEU A 171 -8.21 10.67 -0.67
N SER A 172 -7.12 10.90 -1.41
CA SER A 172 -5.77 10.79 -0.84
C SER A 172 -5.62 11.79 0.32
N ARG A 173 -4.68 11.52 1.25
CA ARG A 173 -4.39 12.43 2.38
C ARG A 173 -4.18 13.88 1.93
N ARG A 174 -3.41 14.07 0.84
CA ARG A 174 -3.16 15.41 0.27
C ARG A 174 -4.44 16.08 -0.23
N LYS A 175 -5.27 15.37 -0.98
CA LYS A 175 -6.53 15.93 -1.51
C LYS A 175 -7.53 16.23 -0.40
N TYR A 176 -7.56 15.40 0.64
CA TYR A 176 -8.38 15.63 1.83
C TYR A 176 -7.95 16.92 2.56
N ALA A 177 -6.65 17.10 2.83
CA ALA A 177 -6.15 18.32 3.46
C ALA A 177 -6.50 19.58 2.65
N GLN A 178 -6.36 19.54 1.32
CA GLN A 178 -6.76 20.66 0.45
C GLN A 178 -8.26 20.95 0.52
N ARG A 179 -9.09 19.92 0.68
CA ARG A 179 -10.55 20.10 0.83
C ARG A 179 -10.91 20.76 2.15
N VAL A 180 -10.29 20.32 3.26
CA VAL A 180 -10.48 20.93 4.59
C VAL A 180 -10.10 22.40 4.58
N GLU A 181 -8.95 22.74 3.99
CA GLU A 181 -8.48 24.13 3.89
C GLU A 181 -9.46 24.99 3.08
N LYS A 182 -9.97 24.47 1.97
CA LYS A 182 -10.95 25.17 1.14
C LYS A 182 -12.24 25.46 1.88
N GLU A 183 -12.74 24.54 2.71
CA GLU A 183 -13.98 24.76 3.47
C GLU A 183 -13.75 25.78 4.60
N LYS A 184 -12.60 25.72 5.30
CA LYS A 184 -12.24 26.74 6.32
C LYS A 184 -12.18 28.16 5.75
N ASN A 185 -11.63 28.33 4.55
CA ASN A 185 -11.54 29.64 3.92
C ASN A 185 -12.91 30.22 3.55
N LYS A 186 -13.91 29.40 3.26
CA LYS A 186 -15.29 29.86 3.03
C LYS A 186 -15.97 30.41 4.29
N GLU A 187 -15.64 29.82 5.47
CA GLU A 187 -16.20 30.30 6.77
C GLU A 187 -15.61 31.64 7.19
N VAL A 188 -14.45 32.03 6.69
CA VAL A 188 -13.80 33.33 7.00
C VAL A 188 -14.31 34.45 6.10
N GLU A 189 -14.93 34.13 4.96
CA GLU A 189 -15.47 35.12 4.00
C GLU A 189 -16.95 35.48 4.28
N LEU A 190 -17.59 34.89 5.29
CA LEU A 190 -18.96 35.14 5.75
C LEU A 190 -18.95 35.93 7.05
#